data_5fbd782d9e04c91b49c8b9d17c675abf
#
_entry.id   5fbd782d9e04c91b49c8b9d17c675abf
#
_cell.length_a   1.000
_cell.length_b   1.000
_cell.length_c   1.000
_cell.angle_alpha   90.00
_cell.angle_beta   90.00
_cell.angle_gamma   90.00
#
_symmetry.space_group_name_H-M   'P 1'
#
loop_
_entity.id
_entity.type
_entity.pdbx_description
1 polymer ?
#
loop_
_entity_poly.entity_id
_entity_poly.type
_entity_poly.pdbx_seq_one_letter_code
_entity_poly.pdbx_strand_id
1 'polypeptide(L)'
;MTIGLGLGLSKYPFESPDGYWRWVELCERGGIDSIWQTDRLVSKDPILECIAVTAALAGATETIHFGMSVASIAFRDPLLTAKQLATIDVLSKGRLLPAFGLGSSFSADFRASGTPTKRRGKRADEVLKLIHKLWHEEDICYNGEFFRYDHVTISPRPVNQSIPLWIGGSSEKAIERVARYGTGWLGGIETPEESARV
;
A
#
# COMPACT_ATOMS: atom_id res chain seq x y z
N MET A 1 0.99 -11.95 -23.80
CA MET A 1 0.86 -11.13 -22.57
C MET A 1 -0.48 -11.47 -21.97
N THR A 2 -0.53 -12.01 -20.76
CA THR A 2 -1.78 -12.37 -20.08
C THR A 2 -2.22 -11.17 -19.24
N ILE A 3 -3.49 -10.77 -19.34
CA ILE A 3 -4.05 -9.71 -18.52
C ILE A 3 -4.57 -10.35 -17.23
N GLY A 4 -4.08 -9.88 -16.09
CA GLY A 4 -4.59 -10.29 -14.77
C GLY A 4 -5.86 -9.52 -14.39
N LEU A 5 -6.73 -10.16 -13.62
CA LEU A 5 -7.97 -9.56 -13.11
C LEU A 5 -7.88 -9.36 -11.59
N GLY A 6 -7.99 -8.10 -11.17
CA GLY A 6 -8.05 -7.72 -9.75
C GLY A 6 -9.44 -7.24 -9.34
N LEU A 7 -9.90 -7.63 -8.16
CA LEU A 7 -11.15 -7.14 -7.57
C LEU A 7 -10.87 -6.30 -6.33
N GLY A 8 -11.55 -5.16 -6.20
CA GLY A 8 -11.42 -4.25 -5.07
C GLY A 8 -12.74 -3.98 -4.36
N LEU A 9 -12.68 -3.74 -3.06
CA LEU A 9 -13.81 -3.28 -2.25
C LEU A 9 -13.63 -1.81 -1.91
N SER A 10 -14.55 -0.96 -2.34
CA SER A 10 -14.60 0.45 -1.97
C SER A 10 -15.14 0.68 -0.56
N LYS A 11 -15.95 -0.25 -0.05
CA LYS A 11 -16.47 -0.33 1.32
C LYS A 11 -16.73 -1.79 1.69
N TYR A 12 -16.96 -2.05 2.96
CA TYR A 12 -17.31 -3.37 3.47
C TYR A 12 -18.83 -3.61 3.27
N PRO A 13 -19.24 -4.43 2.28
CA PRO A 13 -20.65 -4.59 1.93
C PRO A 13 -21.32 -5.79 2.62
N PHE A 14 -20.59 -6.47 3.51
CA PHE A 14 -21.04 -7.74 4.10
C PHE A 14 -21.73 -7.51 5.43
N GLU A 15 -22.79 -8.29 5.71
CA GLU A 15 -23.52 -8.26 6.98
C GLU A 15 -22.75 -8.94 8.13
N SER A 16 -21.83 -9.87 7.76
CA SER A 16 -21.01 -10.60 8.72
C SER A 16 -19.59 -10.83 8.18
N PRO A 17 -18.61 -11.13 9.05
CA PRO A 17 -17.28 -11.55 8.65
C PRO A 17 -17.27 -12.79 7.74
N ASP A 18 -18.20 -13.71 7.91
CA ASP A 18 -18.30 -14.93 7.09
C ASP A 18 -18.58 -14.61 5.62
N GLY A 19 -19.38 -13.55 5.35
CA GLY A 19 -19.63 -13.07 4.00
C GLY A 19 -18.36 -12.57 3.31
N TYR A 20 -17.51 -11.86 4.05
CA TYR A 20 -16.21 -11.41 3.55
C TYR A 20 -15.29 -12.59 3.24
N TRP A 21 -15.13 -13.54 4.15
CA TRP A 21 -14.27 -14.71 3.94
C TRP A 21 -14.78 -15.61 2.81
N ARG A 22 -16.10 -15.73 2.69
CA ARG A 22 -16.70 -16.44 1.55
C ARG A 22 -16.38 -15.75 0.22
N TRP A 23 -16.42 -14.43 0.16
CA TRP A 23 -16.03 -13.67 -1.03
C TRP A 23 -14.54 -13.88 -1.36
N VAL A 24 -13.64 -13.85 -0.35
CA VAL A 24 -12.20 -14.12 -0.54
C VAL A 24 -11.98 -15.51 -1.11
N GLU A 25 -12.64 -16.53 -0.54
CA GLU A 25 -12.57 -17.93 -1.03
C GLU A 25 -13.03 -18.05 -2.48
N LEU A 26 -14.12 -17.39 -2.84
CA LEU A 26 -14.64 -17.40 -4.21
C LEU A 26 -13.69 -16.69 -5.18
N CYS A 27 -13.03 -15.61 -4.79
CA CYS A 27 -12.01 -14.95 -5.60
C CYS A 27 -10.83 -15.89 -5.86
N GLU A 28 -10.29 -16.51 -4.82
CA GLU A 28 -9.14 -17.40 -4.93
C GLU A 28 -9.45 -18.63 -5.80
N ARG A 29 -10.59 -19.30 -5.55
CA ARG A 29 -11.03 -20.46 -6.34
C ARG A 29 -11.47 -20.12 -7.76
N GLY A 30 -11.97 -18.90 -7.95
CA GLY A 30 -12.45 -18.40 -9.24
C GLY A 30 -11.34 -17.95 -10.19
N GLY A 31 -10.08 -18.00 -9.76
CA GLY A 31 -8.94 -17.61 -10.58
C GLY A 31 -8.77 -16.08 -10.72
N ILE A 32 -9.23 -15.33 -9.73
CA ILE A 32 -8.92 -13.88 -9.63
C ILE A 32 -7.46 -13.73 -9.24
N ASP A 33 -6.71 -12.87 -9.95
CA ASP A 33 -5.28 -12.70 -9.71
C ASP A 33 -4.99 -11.92 -8.43
N SER A 34 -5.83 -10.95 -8.08
CA SER A 34 -5.58 -10.09 -6.91
C SER A 34 -6.83 -9.50 -6.26
N ILE A 35 -6.73 -9.26 -4.94
CA ILE A 35 -7.73 -8.57 -4.12
C ILE A 35 -7.15 -7.24 -3.62
N TRP A 36 -7.93 -6.15 -3.73
CA TRP A 36 -7.51 -4.80 -3.38
C TRP A 36 -8.40 -4.18 -2.32
N GLN A 37 -7.77 -3.57 -1.31
CA GLN A 37 -8.45 -2.91 -0.18
C GLN A 37 -8.34 -1.39 -0.28
N THR A 38 -9.45 -0.70 -0.04
CA THR A 38 -9.46 0.77 0.10
C THR A 38 -8.84 1.18 1.44
N ASP A 39 -8.15 2.31 1.47
CA ASP A 39 -7.59 2.91 2.69
C ASP A 39 -8.43 4.12 3.13
N ARG A 40 -9.06 4.02 4.30
CA ARG A 40 -9.74 5.12 5.01
C ARG A 40 -9.63 4.88 6.51
N LEU A 41 -9.16 5.88 7.24
CA LEU A 41 -9.19 5.88 8.70
C LEU A 41 -10.50 6.47 9.24
N VAL A 42 -11.02 7.48 8.56
CA VAL A 42 -12.24 8.20 8.94
C VAL A 42 -13.26 8.11 7.83
N SER A 43 -14.33 7.36 8.07
CA SER A 43 -15.43 7.17 7.13
C SER A 43 -16.74 6.96 7.87
N LYS A 44 -17.87 7.37 7.23
CA LYS A 44 -19.23 6.97 7.66
C LYS A 44 -19.59 5.59 7.13
N ASP A 45 -19.02 5.19 6.00
CA ASP A 45 -19.17 3.84 5.46
C ASP A 45 -18.23 2.88 6.21
N PRO A 46 -18.63 1.62 6.40
CA PRO A 46 -17.74 0.61 6.96
C PRO A 46 -16.61 0.30 5.98
N ILE A 47 -15.38 0.58 6.38
CA ILE A 47 -14.15 0.29 5.63
C ILE A 47 -13.16 -0.32 6.59
N LEU A 48 -12.66 -1.50 6.26
CA LEU A 48 -11.63 -2.17 7.06
C LEU A 48 -10.29 -1.45 6.90
N GLU A 49 -9.49 -1.42 7.97
CA GLU A 49 -8.14 -0.85 7.89
C GLU A 49 -7.27 -1.74 6.97
N CYS A 50 -6.65 -1.13 5.97
CA CYS A 50 -6.07 -1.86 4.84
C CYS A 50 -4.86 -2.73 5.22
N ILE A 51 -4.01 -2.31 6.15
CA ILE A 51 -2.85 -3.11 6.62
C ILE A 51 -3.32 -4.29 7.46
N ALA A 52 -4.28 -4.07 8.36
CA ALA A 52 -4.85 -5.15 9.19
C ALA A 52 -5.51 -6.22 8.32
N VAL A 53 -6.27 -5.80 7.32
CA VAL A 53 -6.93 -6.75 6.42
C VAL A 53 -5.94 -7.50 5.52
N THR A 54 -4.88 -6.84 5.02
CA THR A 54 -3.85 -7.54 4.23
C THR A 54 -3.06 -8.54 5.08
N ALA A 55 -2.86 -8.26 6.37
CA ALA A 55 -2.28 -9.24 7.30
C ALA A 55 -3.19 -10.46 7.50
N ALA A 56 -4.52 -10.25 7.61
CA ALA A 56 -5.48 -11.35 7.70
C ALA A 56 -5.53 -12.18 6.41
N LEU A 57 -5.51 -11.52 5.23
CA LEU A 57 -5.46 -12.19 3.93
C LEU A 57 -4.20 -13.05 3.77
N ALA A 58 -3.05 -12.60 4.29
CA ALA A 58 -1.80 -13.36 4.25
C ALA A 58 -1.93 -14.75 4.88
N GLY A 59 -2.71 -14.88 5.96
CA GLY A 59 -2.95 -16.14 6.65
C GLY A 59 -4.15 -16.93 6.15
N ALA A 60 -5.10 -16.27 5.47
CA ALA A 60 -6.37 -16.88 5.05
C ALA A 60 -6.39 -17.32 3.58
N THR A 61 -5.35 -17.02 2.82
CA THR A 61 -5.24 -17.33 1.39
C THR A 61 -3.93 -18.03 1.06
N GLU A 62 -3.87 -18.77 -0.05
CA GLU A 62 -2.70 -19.55 -0.45
C GLU A 62 -2.02 -19.02 -1.72
N THR A 63 -2.79 -18.57 -2.70
CA THR A 63 -2.29 -18.28 -4.05
C THR A 63 -2.56 -16.85 -4.52
N ILE A 64 -3.72 -16.28 -4.17
CA ILE A 64 -4.14 -14.97 -4.63
C ILE A 64 -3.23 -13.87 -4.09
N HIS A 65 -2.87 -12.91 -4.94
CA HIS A 65 -2.20 -11.68 -4.52
C HIS A 65 -3.19 -10.72 -3.87
N PHE A 66 -2.69 -9.83 -3.03
CA PHE A 66 -3.53 -8.83 -2.39
C PHE A 66 -2.74 -7.57 -2.05
N GLY A 67 -3.45 -6.46 -1.97
CA GLY A 67 -2.84 -5.17 -1.67
C GLY A 67 -3.84 -4.09 -1.29
N MET A 68 -3.38 -2.86 -1.26
CA MET A 68 -4.23 -1.69 -1.04
C MET A 68 -4.26 -0.80 -2.29
N SER A 69 -5.43 -0.24 -2.63
CA SER A 69 -5.63 0.61 -3.82
C SER A 69 -6.31 1.93 -3.44
N VAL A 70 -5.55 2.90 -3.04
CA VAL A 70 -4.14 2.99 -2.62
C VAL A 70 -4.09 3.47 -1.17
N ALA A 71 -3.08 3.04 -0.41
CA ALA A 71 -2.89 3.57 0.94
C ALA A 71 -2.22 4.95 0.90
N SER A 72 -2.67 5.87 1.78
CA SER A 72 -2.08 7.21 1.88
C SER A 72 -0.77 7.15 2.67
N ILE A 73 0.36 7.21 1.97
CA ILE A 73 1.69 7.05 2.57
C ILE A 73 2.10 8.24 3.45
N ALA A 74 1.60 9.44 3.16
CA ALA A 74 2.09 10.66 3.78
C ALA A 74 1.77 10.80 5.29
N PHE A 75 0.76 10.09 5.81
CA PHE A 75 0.48 10.09 7.26
C PHE A 75 0.98 8.83 7.98
N ARG A 76 1.66 7.92 7.29
CA ARG A 76 2.20 6.70 7.89
C ARG A 76 3.62 6.91 8.41
N ASP A 77 3.94 6.18 9.47
CA ASP A 77 5.31 6.09 9.96
C ASP A 77 6.12 5.12 9.09
N PRO A 78 7.29 5.50 8.57
CA PRO A 78 8.04 4.64 7.65
C PRO A 78 8.60 3.38 8.31
N LEU A 79 9.05 3.44 9.56
CA LEU A 79 9.60 2.28 10.25
C LEU A 79 8.51 1.23 10.53
N LEU A 80 7.39 1.69 11.10
CA LEU A 80 6.26 0.80 11.38
C LEU A 80 5.70 0.20 10.09
N THR A 81 5.52 1.04 9.05
CA THR A 81 4.99 0.58 7.76
C THR A 81 5.91 -0.43 7.08
N ALA A 82 7.23 -0.15 7.03
CA ALA A 82 8.20 -1.08 6.46
C ALA A 82 8.19 -2.43 7.19
N LYS A 83 8.09 -2.41 8.53
CA LYS A 83 8.04 -3.61 9.36
C LYS A 83 6.75 -4.40 9.16
N GLN A 84 5.59 -3.73 9.11
CA GLN A 84 4.29 -4.36 8.87
C GLN A 84 4.26 -5.05 7.51
N LEU A 85 4.67 -4.34 6.45
CA LEU A 85 4.66 -4.89 5.09
C LEU A 85 5.64 -6.06 4.94
N ALA A 86 6.85 -5.98 5.50
CA ALA A 86 7.78 -7.09 5.50
C ALA A 86 7.23 -8.33 6.25
N THR A 87 6.51 -8.11 7.35
CA THR A 87 5.86 -9.20 8.10
C THR A 87 4.77 -9.86 7.26
N ILE A 88 3.91 -9.06 6.62
CA ILE A 88 2.81 -9.56 5.75
C ILE A 88 3.40 -10.30 4.54
N ASP A 89 4.47 -9.78 3.95
CA ASP A 89 5.15 -10.40 2.81
C ASP A 89 5.71 -11.78 3.17
N VAL A 90 6.37 -11.89 4.31
CA VAL A 90 6.88 -13.18 4.84
C VAL A 90 5.74 -14.17 5.10
N LEU A 91 4.68 -13.74 5.80
CA LEU A 91 3.54 -14.61 6.11
C LEU A 91 2.77 -15.05 4.86
N SER A 92 2.72 -14.19 3.84
CA SER A 92 2.07 -14.50 2.57
C SER A 92 2.98 -15.19 1.55
N LYS A 93 4.24 -15.42 1.86
CA LYS A 93 5.24 -15.98 0.92
C LYS A 93 5.41 -15.12 -0.35
N GLY A 94 5.41 -13.80 -0.19
CA GLY A 94 5.66 -12.85 -1.28
C GLY A 94 4.45 -12.50 -2.13
N ARG A 95 3.20 -12.64 -1.62
CA ARG A 95 1.97 -12.32 -2.37
C ARG A 95 1.45 -10.88 -2.16
N LEU A 96 2.12 -10.07 -1.33
CA LEU A 96 1.71 -8.72 -1.04
C LEU A 96 2.05 -7.76 -2.20
N LEU A 97 1.08 -6.96 -2.61
CA LEU A 97 1.21 -5.89 -3.61
C LEU A 97 0.83 -4.54 -2.98
N PRO A 98 1.70 -3.91 -2.19
CA PRO A 98 1.37 -2.63 -1.56
C PRO A 98 1.34 -1.51 -2.58
N ALA A 99 0.25 -0.73 -2.59
CA ALA A 99 0.14 0.44 -3.43
C ALA A 99 -0.06 1.70 -2.60
N PHE A 100 0.72 2.72 -2.88
CA PHE A 100 0.73 3.98 -2.14
C PHE A 100 0.45 5.19 -3.01
N GLY A 101 -0.33 6.12 -2.45
CA GLY A 101 -0.56 7.44 -3.01
C GLY A 101 -0.36 8.53 -1.95
N LEU A 102 -0.53 9.79 -2.35
CA LEU A 102 -0.41 10.94 -1.43
C LEU A 102 -1.63 11.12 -0.52
N GLY A 103 -2.77 10.59 -0.93
CA GLY A 103 -4.06 10.96 -0.34
C GLY A 103 -4.50 12.39 -0.71
N SER A 104 -5.79 12.65 -0.57
CA SER A 104 -6.37 13.98 -0.80
C SER A 104 -6.06 14.93 0.37
N SER A 105 -5.66 16.16 0.07
CA SER A 105 -5.47 17.21 1.09
C SER A 105 -6.74 17.57 1.86
N PHE A 106 -7.90 17.21 1.33
CA PHE A 106 -9.21 17.42 1.96
C PHE A 106 -9.69 16.22 2.77
N SER A 107 -8.93 15.10 2.77
CA SER A 107 -9.31 13.91 3.52
C SER A 107 -9.42 14.20 5.03
N ALA A 108 -10.47 13.66 5.64
CA ALA A 108 -10.64 13.67 7.09
C ALA A 108 -9.50 12.92 7.81
N ASP A 109 -8.87 11.96 7.14
CA ASP A 109 -7.78 11.15 7.68
C ASP A 109 -6.58 12.01 8.09
N PHE A 110 -6.19 13.00 7.27
CA PHE A 110 -5.11 13.93 7.61
C PHE A 110 -5.43 14.78 8.84
N ARG A 111 -6.69 15.25 8.95
CA ARG A 111 -7.11 16.04 10.12
C ARG A 111 -7.13 15.21 11.39
N ALA A 112 -7.67 13.99 11.30
CA ALA A 112 -7.79 13.10 12.44
C ALA A 112 -6.44 12.55 12.91
N SER A 113 -5.52 12.27 11.98
CA SER A 113 -4.15 11.84 12.31
C SER A 113 -3.24 12.95 12.79
N GLY A 114 -3.67 14.22 12.72
CA GLY A 114 -2.82 15.38 13.05
C GLY A 114 -1.68 15.62 12.06
N THR A 115 -1.68 14.91 10.92
CA THR A 115 -0.60 15.04 9.93
C THR A 115 -0.84 16.28 9.05
N PRO A 116 0.11 17.21 8.96
CA PRO A 116 -0.02 18.38 8.10
C PRO A 116 -0.09 17.99 6.62
N THR A 117 -1.04 18.58 5.89
CA THR A 117 -1.15 18.39 4.43
C THR A 117 -0.13 19.22 3.65
N LYS A 118 0.36 20.30 4.25
CA LYS A 118 1.45 21.11 3.68
C LYS A 118 2.72 20.27 3.60
N ARG A 119 3.35 20.24 2.42
CA ARG A 119 4.57 19.47 2.14
C ARG A 119 4.38 17.94 2.18
N ARG A 120 3.13 17.43 2.17
CA ARG A 120 2.85 15.99 2.20
C ARG A 120 3.56 15.19 1.08
N GLY A 121 3.79 15.83 -0.09
CA GLY A 121 4.56 15.22 -1.18
C GLY A 121 6.00 14.94 -0.77
N LYS A 122 6.70 15.92 -0.18
CA LYS A 122 8.09 15.75 0.31
C LYS A 122 8.17 14.72 1.44
N ARG A 123 7.18 14.74 2.35
CA ARG A 123 7.10 13.74 3.40
C ARG A 123 6.91 12.33 2.83
N ALA A 124 6.03 12.18 1.82
CA ALA A 124 5.83 10.90 1.14
C ALA A 124 7.11 10.40 0.44
N ASP A 125 7.85 11.29 -0.21
CA ASP A 125 9.12 10.95 -0.84
C ASP A 125 10.14 10.43 0.19
N GLU A 126 10.19 11.05 1.37
CA GLU A 126 11.06 10.62 2.46
C GLU A 126 10.62 9.28 3.07
N VAL A 127 9.30 9.07 3.24
CA VAL A 127 8.74 7.79 3.71
C VAL A 127 9.07 6.66 2.74
N LEU A 128 8.82 6.85 1.43
CA LEU A 128 9.13 5.83 0.42
C LEU A 128 10.62 5.49 0.38
N LYS A 129 11.49 6.51 0.43
CA LYS A 129 12.93 6.33 0.53
C LYS A 129 13.34 5.50 1.75
N LEU A 130 12.75 5.79 2.90
CA LEU A 130 13.06 5.09 4.16
C LEU A 130 12.55 3.65 4.15
N ILE A 131 11.33 3.40 3.64
CA ILE A 131 10.81 2.04 3.46
C ILE A 131 11.75 1.23 2.58
N HIS A 132 12.17 1.79 1.44
CA HIS A 132 13.11 1.13 0.54
C HIS A 132 14.44 0.81 1.26
N LYS A 133 15.03 1.78 1.98
CA LYS A 133 16.26 1.56 2.74
C LYS A 133 16.10 0.46 3.79
N LEU A 134 15.02 0.49 4.58
CA LEU A 134 14.74 -0.47 5.64
C LEU A 134 14.59 -1.92 5.13
N TRP A 135 14.15 -2.10 3.89
CA TRP A 135 14.06 -3.42 3.29
C TRP A 135 15.42 -3.94 2.77
N HIS A 136 16.36 -3.06 2.41
CA HIS A 136 17.60 -3.44 1.72
C HIS A 136 18.87 -3.26 2.57
N GLU A 137 18.85 -2.34 3.54
CA GLU A 137 20.04 -1.96 4.30
C GLU A 137 19.91 -2.34 5.78
N GLU A 138 21.04 -2.44 6.47
CA GLU A 138 21.17 -2.60 7.93
C GLU A 138 21.82 -1.37 8.51
N ASP A 139 21.68 -1.22 9.83
CA ASP A 139 22.40 -0.19 10.58
C ASP A 139 22.19 1.22 10.01
N ILE A 140 20.92 1.54 9.70
CA ILE A 140 20.56 2.76 8.99
C ILE A 140 20.69 3.97 9.91
N CYS A 141 21.62 4.87 9.57
CA CYS A 141 21.65 6.22 10.07
C CYS A 141 21.03 7.17 9.03
N TYR A 142 20.03 7.93 9.44
CA TYR A 142 19.30 8.84 8.55
C TYR A 142 18.94 10.13 9.26
N ASN A 143 19.24 11.27 8.65
CA ASN A 143 18.88 12.59 9.15
C ASN A 143 18.17 13.37 8.04
N GLY A 144 16.84 13.19 7.97
CA GLY A 144 15.98 13.83 6.98
C GLY A 144 15.26 15.05 7.53
N GLU A 145 14.33 15.56 6.72
CA GLU A 145 13.49 16.68 7.10
C GLU A 145 12.38 16.27 8.08
N PHE A 146 11.80 15.09 7.87
CA PHE A 146 10.65 14.61 8.64
C PHE A 146 11.01 13.48 9.60
N PHE A 147 12.07 12.73 9.32
CA PHE A 147 12.45 11.53 10.08
C PHE A 147 13.94 11.52 10.40
N ARG A 148 14.27 10.89 11.54
CA ARG A 148 15.67 10.67 11.96
C ARG A 148 15.79 9.26 12.50
N TYR A 149 16.81 8.55 12.05
CA TYR A 149 17.16 7.22 12.53
C TYR A 149 18.62 7.15 12.90
N ASP A 150 18.89 6.41 13.96
CA ASP A 150 20.22 6.17 14.49
C ASP A 150 20.39 4.66 14.71
N HIS A 151 21.22 4.04 13.88
CA HIS A 151 21.51 2.61 13.90
C HIS A 151 20.26 1.69 13.86
N VAL A 152 19.34 1.92 12.91
CA VAL A 152 18.08 1.18 12.81
C VAL A 152 18.20 0.02 11.80
N THR A 153 17.78 -1.16 12.23
CA THR A 153 17.63 -2.37 11.39
C THR A 153 16.26 -2.99 11.63
N ILE A 154 15.60 -3.50 10.59
CA ILE A 154 14.37 -4.31 10.73
C ILE A 154 14.65 -5.78 10.38
N SER A 155 13.98 -6.69 11.07
CA SER A 155 13.98 -8.13 10.79
C SER A 155 12.62 -8.72 11.19
N PRO A 156 11.97 -9.62 10.39
CA PRO A 156 12.45 -10.10 9.09
C PRO A 156 12.44 -9.01 8.02
N ARG A 157 13.17 -9.26 6.95
CA ARG A 157 13.10 -8.51 5.69
C ARG A 157 12.13 -9.20 4.72
N PRO A 158 11.71 -8.53 3.63
CA PRO A 158 10.91 -9.14 2.57
C PRO A 158 11.53 -10.43 2.01
N VAL A 159 10.67 -11.38 1.61
CA VAL A 159 11.07 -12.72 1.13
C VAL A 159 12.08 -12.65 -0.02
N ASN A 160 11.84 -11.78 -0.99
CA ASN A 160 12.71 -11.61 -2.16
C ASN A 160 13.60 -10.37 -2.04
N GLN A 161 13.94 -9.94 -0.83
CA GLN A 161 14.69 -8.71 -0.53
C GLN A 161 13.98 -7.43 -0.98
N SER A 162 12.82 -7.52 -1.60
CA SER A 162 11.99 -6.39 -2.04
C SER A 162 10.53 -6.82 -2.17
N ILE A 163 9.62 -5.88 -1.95
CA ILE A 163 8.19 -6.06 -2.21
C ILE A 163 7.83 -5.26 -3.46
N PRO A 164 7.06 -5.83 -4.43
CA PRO A 164 6.61 -5.09 -5.60
C PRO A 164 5.77 -3.87 -5.21
N LEU A 165 6.36 -2.70 -5.24
CA LEU A 165 5.73 -1.46 -4.80
C LEU A 165 4.97 -0.78 -5.93
N TRP A 166 3.70 -0.49 -5.73
CA TRP A 166 2.86 0.22 -6.69
C TRP A 166 2.63 1.66 -6.22
N ILE A 167 2.59 2.59 -7.17
CA ILE A 167 2.36 4.01 -6.89
C ILE A 167 1.10 4.47 -7.61
N GLY A 168 0.19 5.10 -6.85
CA GLY A 168 -1.05 5.66 -7.38
C GLY A 168 -0.96 7.16 -7.66
N GLY A 169 -1.71 7.57 -8.67
CA GLY A 169 -1.86 8.97 -9.09
C GLY A 169 -1.19 9.28 -10.42
N SER A 170 -1.67 10.34 -11.07
CA SER A 170 -1.36 10.68 -12.46
C SER A 170 -0.61 12.01 -12.62
N SER A 171 -0.19 12.62 -11.51
CA SER A 171 0.67 13.80 -11.59
C SER A 171 2.10 13.42 -11.99
N GLU A 172 2.82 14.31 -12.66
CA GLU A 172 4.24 14.15 -12.99
C GLU A 172 5.06 13.66 -11.80
N LYS A 173 4.80 14.20 -10.60
CA LYS A 173 5.45 13.76 -9.37
C LYS A 173 5.07 12.34 -8.93
N ALA A 174 3.88 11.85 -9.26
CA ALA A 174 3.53 10.46 -9.02
C ALA A 174 4.32 9.54 -9.95
N ILE A 175 4.44 9.91 -11.23
CA ILE A 175 5.22 9.16 -12.22
C ILE A 175 6.72 9.15 -11.90
N GLU A 176 7.29 10.26 -11.43
CA GLU A 176 8.66 10.28 -10.92
C GLU A 176 8.87 9.27 -9.77
N ARG A 177 7.87 9.10 -8.88
CA ARG A 177 7.91 8.09 -7.81
C ARG A 177 7.82 6.66 -8.35
N VAL A 178 6.96 6.43 -9.37
CA VAL A 178 6.92 5.13 -10.06
C VAL A 178 8.30 4.79 -10.60
N ALA A 179 8.91 5.71 -11.37
CA ALA A 179 10.23 5.48 -11.97
C ALA A 179 11.34 5.24 -10.93
N ARG A 180 11.20 5.80 -9.72
CA ARG A 180 12.24 5.72 -8.68
C ARG A 180 12.06 4.52 -7.74
N TYR A 181 10.84 4.19 -7.37
CA TYR A 181 10.54 3.21 -6.31
C TYR A 181 9.53 2.15 -6.74
N GLY A 182 8.75 2.40 -7.80
CA GLY A 182 7.64 1.55 -8.20
C GLY A 182 8.05 0.40 -9.11
N THR A 183 7.32 -0.70 -8.98
CA THR A 183 7.30 -1.79 -9.96
C THR A 183 6.00 -1.79 -10.74
N GLY A 184 5.01 -0.98 -10.33
CA GLY A 184 3.72 -0.82 -10.96
C GLY A 184 3.12 0.56 -10.72
N TRP A 185 2.19 0.93 -11.58
CA TRP A 185 1.42 2.15 -11.52
C TRP A 185 -0.07 1.85 -11.40
N LEU A 186 -0.76 2.58 -10.53
CA LEU A 186 -2.22 2.56 -10.43
C LEU A 186 -2.76 3.90 -10.91
N GLY A 187 -3.32 3.90 -12.13
CA GLY A 187 -4.14 4.98 -12.63
C GLY A 187 -5.41 5.14 -11.79
N GLY A 188 -5.99 6.34 -11.82
CA GLY A 188 -7.18 6.67 -11.05
C GLY A 188 -8.42 6.74 -11.92
N ILE A 189 -8.82 7.94 -12.28
CA ILE A 189 -10.05 8.26 -13.01
C ILE A 189 -9.76 8.82 -14.42
N GLU A 190 -8.53 8.66 -14.87
CA GLU A 190 -8.09 9.17 -16.18
C GLU A 190 -8.80 8.41 -17.31
N THR A 191 -9.12 9.11 -18.39
CA THR A 191 -9.53 8.49 -19.65
C THR A 191 -8.37 7.72 -20.27
N PRO A 192 -8.60 6.78 -21.20
CA PRO A 192 -7.52 6.10 -21.93
C PRO A 192 -6.55 7.08 -22.61
N GLU A 193 -7.04 8.19 -23.15
CA GLU A 193 -6.22 9.22 -23.81
C GLU A 193 -5.37 10.00 -22.82
N GLU A 194 -5.88 10.28 -21.62
CA GLU A 194 -5.13 10.90 -20.53
C GLU A 194 -4.06 9.93 -20.00
N SER A 195 -4.43 8.67 -19.79
CA SER A 195 -3.50 7.63 -19.34
C SER A 195 -2.34 7.39 -20.31
N ALA A 196 -2.60 7.54 -21.63
CA ALA A 196 -1.56 7.41 -22.65
C ALA A 196 -0.56 8.57 -22.65
N ARG A 197 -0.82 9.67 -21.96
CA ARG A 197 0.05 10.85 -21.83
C ARG A 197 0.88 10.85 -20.55
N VAL A 198 0.56 9.95 -19.66
CA VAL A 198 1.24 9.77 -18.36
C VAL A 198 2.38 8.78 -18.49
#